data_bfde81c07fea011797f8ba7b9abeec66
#
_entry.id   bfde81c07fea011797f8ba7b9abeec66
#
_cell.length_a   1.000
_cell.length_b   1.000
_cell.length_c   1.000
_cell.angle_alpha   90.00
_cell.angle_beta   90.00
_cell.angle_gamma   90.00
#
_symmetry.space_group_name_H-M   'P 1'
#
loop_
_entity.id
_entity.type
_entity.pdbx_description
1 polymer ?
#
loop_
_entity_poly.entity_id
_entity_poly.type
_entity_poly.pdbx_seq_one_letter_code
_entity_poly.pdbx_strand_id
1 'polypeptide(L)'
;MLDLEKVDVVKQRIRLKHQDDVKQLDVIFSAANRILVEAPAGYGKTATMVSKIAYMIAVGQIPNPKRLLALTFSVNAAYKIKKDVAQQVPKLLAGLGTTIDLSDKIFVSNYHGFSRNILKKYGYLIHSNLSSIDTMHSIDDTNIQSTQELITGLLLADAESLARFGDALKATNTTYINEHFDSYCSLVIAELLPGKIISYNGIIALAIKLLRDNPTILAFYHRYFTAMLVDEYQDTNALSFQLVELLINANTRIILLGDSLQRIYGFICAVPNLLSISEARFSLVKITLDKNYRFA
;
A
#
# COMPACT_ATOMS: atom_id res chain seq x y z
N MET A 1 -24.28 -4.24 -7.33
CA MET A 1 -24.70 -4.77 -6.01
C MET A 1 -25.50 -6.02 -6.27
N LEU A 2 -25.23 -7.10 -5.56
CA LEU A 2 -26.08 -8.29 -5.56
C LEU A 2 -27.37 -8.00 -4.81
N ASP A 3 -28.45 -8.76 -5.09
CA ASP A 3 -29.64 -8.73 -4.27
C ASP A 3 -29.38 -9.34 -2.87
N LEU A 4 -30.29 -9.11 -1.92
CA LEU A 4 -30.10 -9.53 -0.52
C LEU A 4 -29.92 -11.05 -0.38
N GLU A 5 -30.68 -11.85 -1.14
CA GLU A 5 -30.57 -13.32 -1.09
C GLU A 5 -29.17 -13.78 -1.52
N LYS A 6 -28.62 -13.21 -2.58
CA LYS A 6 -27.26 -13.52 -3.03
C LYS A 6 -26.20 -13.08 -2.05
N VAL A 7 -26.37 -11.94 -1.40
CA VAL A 7 -25.46 -11.48 -0.33
C VAL A 7 -25.47 -12.47 0.83
N ASP A 8 -26.64 -13.01 1.20
CA ASP A 8 -26.74 -13.98 2.29
C ASP A 8 -26.09 -15.33 1.93
N VAL A 9 -26.17 -15.76 0.67
CA VAL A 9 -25.38 -16.91 0.18
C VAL A 9 -23.88 -16.68 0.35
N VAL A 10 -23.37 -15.48 0.02
CA VAL A 10 -21.96 -15.14 0.21
C VAL A 10 -21.60 -15.18 1.70
N LYS A 11 -22.43 -14.62 2.58
CA LYS A 11 -22.19 -14.65 4.02
C LYS A 11 -22.11 -16.09 4.55
N GLN A 12 -23.03 -16.98 4.12
CA GLN A 12 -23.01 -18.39 4.52
C GLN A 12 -21.71 -19.08 4.09
N ARG A 13 -21.27 -18.89 2.83
CA ARG A 13 -20.01 -19.45 2.34
C ARG A 13 -18.81 -18.96 3.13
N ILE A 14 -18.79 -17.66 3.48
CA ILE A 14 -17.75 -17.06 4.30
C ILE A 14 -17.76 -17.67 5.71
N ARG A 15 -18.94 -17.83 6.34
CA ARG A 15 -19.05 -18.49 7.65
C ARG A 15 -18.51 -19.91 7.64
N LEU A 16 -18.90 -20.71 6.66
CA LEU A 16 -18.40 -22.08 6.48
C LEU A 16 -16.87 -22.09 6.28
N LYS A 17 -16.32 -21.20 5.45
CA LYS A 17 -14.89 -21.11 5.20
C LYS A 17 -14.10 -20.77 6.48
N HIS A 18 -14.64 -19.91 7.31
CA HIS A 18 -14.00 -19.45 8.54
C HIS A 18 -14.42 -20.24 9.79
N GLN A 19 -15.19 -21.36 9.62
CA GLN A 19 -15.65 -22.20 10.71
C GLN A 19 -16.31 -21.40 11.85
N ASP A 20 -17.10 -20.38 11.47
CA ASP A 20 -17.77 -19.45 12.38
C ASP A 20 -16.85 -18.73 13.40
N ASP A 21 -15.57 -18.58 13.08
CA ASP A 21 -14.64 -17.77 13.89
C ASP A 21 -15.14 -16.33 14.03
N VAL A 22 -15.58 -16.00 15.25
CA VAL A 22 -16.26 -14.74 15.55
C VAL A 22 -15.38 -13.54 15.20
N LYS A 23 -14.08 -13.57 15.55
CA LYS A 23 -13.18 -12.44 15.33
C LYS A 23 -12.90 -12.20 13.84
N GLN A 24 -12.71 -13.27 13.07
CA GLN A 24 -12.56 -13.13 11.62
C GLN A 24 -13.87 -12.63 10.98
N LEU A 25 -15.03 -13.12 11.40
CA LEU A 25 -16.32 -12.68 10.92
C LEU A 25 -16.63 -11.22 11.30
N ASP A 26 -16.21 -10.79 12.50
CA ASP A 26 -16.31 -9.39 12.94
C ASP A 26 -15.54 -8.46 11.98
N VAL A 27 -14.33 -8.84 11.57
CA VAL A 27 -13.58 -8.09 10.54
C VAL A 27 -14.33 -8.10 9.20
N ILE A 28 -14.72 -9.29 8.73
CA ILE A 28 -15.27 -9.48 7.38
C ILE A 28 -16.60 -8.73 7.23
N PHE A 29 -17.50 -8.85 8.20
CA PHE A 29 -18.83 -8.25 8.14
C PHE A 29 -18.92 -6.88 8.80
N SER A 30 -17.84 -6.36 9.36
CA SER A 30 -17.82 -5.02 9.98
C SER A 30 -18.44 -3.97 9.07
N ALA A 31 -19.34 -3.19 9.64
CA ALA A 31 -19.91 -2.00 9.02
C ALA A 31 -18.95 -0.79 9.09
N ALA A 32 -17.92 -0.84 9.94
CA ALA A 32 -16.95 0.23 10.08
C ALA A 32 -16.20 0.49 8.77
N ASN A 33 -16.05 1.75 8.43
CA ASN A 33 -15.31 2.16 7.24
C ASN A 33 -13.80 2.12 7.45
N ARG A 34 -13.34 2.10 8.69
CA ARG A 34 -11.93 2.21 9.06
C ARG A 34 -11.59 1.17 10.12
N ILE A 35 -10.78 0.19 9.75
CA ILE A 35 -10.51 -0.99 10.57
C ILE A 35 -8.99 -1.20 10.64
N LEU A 36 -8.50 -1.48 11.84
CA LEU A 36 -7.18 -2.03 12.10
C LEU A 36 -7.33 -3.48 12.54
N VAL A 37 -6.79 -4.39 11.76
CA VAL A 37 -6.74 -5.83 12.09
C VAL A 37 -5.36 -6.16 12.63
N GLU A 38 -5.29 -6.47 13.90
CA GLU A 38 -4.07 -6.92 14.55
C GLU A 38 -4.09 -8.44 14.70
N ALA A 39 -3.08 -9.11 14.18
CA ALA A 39 -3.00 -10.56 14.26
C ALA A 39 -1.56 -11.07 14.11
N PRO A 40 -1.11 -11.97 14.98
CA PRO A 40 0.17 -12.67 14.80
C PRO A 40 0.22 -13.51 13.51
N ALA A 41 1.41 -13.98 13.15
CA ALA A 41 1.56 -14.90 12.02
C ALA A 41 0.79 -16.20 12.26
N GLY A 42 0.08 -16.67 11.25
CA GLY A 42 -0.72 -17.91 11.35
C GLY A 42 -2.15 -17.70 11.85
N TYR A 43 -2.55 -16.48 12.21
CA TYR A 43 -3.90 -16.16 12.71
C TYR A 43 -4.90 -15.83 11.63
N GLY A 44 -4.62 -16.19 10.37
CA GLY A 44 -5.59 -16.12 9.29
C GLY A 44 -5.77 -14.72 8.65
N LYS A 45 -4.86 -13.74 8.86
CA LYS A 45 -4.91 -12.40 8.25
C LYS A 45 -5.30 -12.43 6.78
N THR A 46 -4.51 -13.15 5.96
CA THR A 46 -4.72 -13.21 4.50
C THR A 46 -6.08 -13.82 4.12
N ALA A 47 -6.51 -14.88 4.81
CA ALA A 47 -7.81 -15.50 4.55
C ALA A 47 -8.97 -14.57 4.89
N THR A 48 -8.87 -13.85 6.03
CA THR A 48 -9.84 -12.83 6.47
C THR A 48 -9.90 -11.68 5.46
N MET A 49 -8.75 -11.18 5.02
CA MET A 49 -8.62 -10.14 4.00
C MET A 49 -9.32 -10.51 2.69
N VAL A 50 -9.05 -11.70 2.15
CA VAL A 50 -9.65 -12.16 0.88
C VAL A 50 -11.15 -12.28 1.00
N SER A 51 -11.66 -12.80 2.13
CA SER A 51 -13.10 -12.90 2.38
C SER A 51 -13.75 -11.53 2.59
N LYS A 52 -13.07 -10.57 3.23
CA LYS A 52 -13.52 -9.17 3.33
C LYS A 52 -13.66 -8.54 1.94
N ILE A 53 -12.70 -8.74 1.05
CA ILE A 53 -12.75 -8.26 -0.34
C ILE A 53 -13.96 -8.86 -1.06
N ALA A 54 -14.18 -10.17 -0.96
CA ALA A 54 -15.34 -10.83 -1.57
C ALA A 54 -16.67 -10.26 -1.05
N TYR A 55 -16.77 -10.04 0.26
CA TYR A 55 -17.94 -9.44 0.89
C TYR A 55 -18.17 -7.99 0.41
N MET A 56 -17.12 -7.17 0.37
CA MET A 56 -17.22 -5.79 -0.13
C MET A 56 -17.70 -5.70 -1.58
N ILE A 57 -17.27 -6.65 -2.43
CA ILE A 57 -17.75 -6.76 -3.81
C ILE A 57 -19.22 -7.14 -3.82
N ALA A 58 -19.61 -8.15 -3.02
CA ALA A 58 -21.00 -8.65 -2.96
C ALA A 58 -21.99 -7.56 -2.53
N VAL A 59 -21.64 -6.76 -1.52
CA VAL A 59 -22.50 -5.68 -1.01
C VAL A 59 -22.39 -4.37 -1.81
N GLY A 60 -21.61 -4.36 -2.91
CA GLY A 60 -21.50 -3.20 -3.80
C GLY A 60 -20.66 -2.05 -3.25
N GLN A 61 -19.79 -2.28 -2.26
CA GLN A 61 -18.90 -1.27 -1.70
C GLN A 61 -17.77 -0.86 -2.67
N ILE A 62 -17.57 -1.64 -3.75
CA ILE A 62 -16.63 -1.36 -4.84
C ILE A 62 -17.43 -1.27 -6.16
N PRO A 63 -18.16 -0.16 -6.39
CA PRO A 63 -18.95 0.02 -7.61
C PRO A 63 -18.07 0.27 -8.83
N ASN A 64 -18.50 -0.16 -10.04
CA ASN A 64 -17.79 0.20 -11.28
C ASN A 64 -17.87 1.71 -11.54
N PRO A 65 -16.83 2.33 -12.11
CA PRO A 65 -15.51 1.80 -12.47
C PRO A 65 -14.47 1.88 -11.33
N LYS A 66 -14.91 2.01 -10.09
CA LYS A 66 -14.04 2.19 -8.92
C LYS A 66 -13.39 0.89 -8.48
N ARG A 67 -12.24 1.01 -7.79
CA ARG A 67 -11.44 -0.13 -7.33
C ARG A 67 -11.10 -0.04 -5.84
N LEU A 68 -10.73 -1.18 -5.29
CA LEU A 68 -9.97 -1.29 -4.05
C LEU A 68 -8.48 -1.28 -4.38
N LEU A 69 -7.71 -0.46 -3.67
CA LEU A 69 -6.24 -0.47 -3.70
C LEU A 69 -5.73 -1.38 -2.58
N ALA A 70 -5.03 -2.45 -2.94
CA ALA A 70 -4.34 -3.31 -1.97
C ALA A 70 -2.84 -3.08 -2.07
N LEU A 71 -2.24 -2.59 -1.00
CA LEU A 71 -0.82 -2.32 -0.89
C LEU A 71 -0.15 -3.28 0.09
N THR A 72 1.10 -3.59 -0.17
CA THR A 72 1.97 -4.36 0.73
C THR A 72 3.42 -3.93 0.56
N PHE A 73 4.28 -4.36 1.49
CA PHE A 73 5.70 -4.01 1.44
C PHE A 73 6.44 -4.67 0.26
N SER A 74 6.27 -5.97 0.03
CA SER A 74 7.09 -6.71 -0.93
C SER A 74 6.36 -7.11 -2.21
N VAL A 75 7.13 -7.31 -3.29
CA VAL A 75 6.64 -7.85 -4.57
C VAL A 75 6.04 -9.24 -4.40
N ASN A 76 6.69 -10.10 -3.59
CA ASN A 76 6.22 -11.45 -3.33
C ASN A 76 4.89 -11.47 -2.57
N ALA A 77 4.73 -10.58 -1.58
CA ALA A 77 3.46 -10.44 -0.87
C ALA A 77 2.35 -9.94 -1.81
N ALA A 78 2.63 -8.96 -2.68
CA ALA A 78 1.67 -8.50 -3.67
C ALA A 78 1.26 -9.62 -4.64
N TYR A 79 2.21 -10.42 -5.10
CA TYR A 79 1.92 -11.59 -5.95
C TYR A 79 1.04 -12.61 -5.23
N LYS A 80 1.34 -12.92 -3.96
CA LYS A 80 0.54 -13.82 -3.14
C LYS A 80 -0.88 -13.31 -2.97
N ILE A 81 -1.07 -12.04 -2.65
CA ILE A 81 -2.40 -11.42 -2.53
C ILE A 81 -3.16 -11.56 -3.85
N LYS A 82 -2.54 -11.24 -5.00
CA LYS A 82 -3.16 -11.40 -6.33
C LYS A 82 -3.62 -12.83 -6.56
N LYS A 83 -2.75 -13.82 -6.27
CA LYS A 83 -3.05 -15.24 -6.42
C LYS A 83 -4.22 -15.68 -5.54
N ASP A 84 -4.18 -15.33 -4.25
CA ASP A 84 -5.20 -15.72 -3.29
C ASP A 84 -6.56 -15.09 -3.63
N VAL A 85 -6.58 -13.83 -4.02
CA VAL A 85 -7.79 -13.12 -4.50
C VAL A 85 -8.33 -13.80 -5.76
N ALA A 86 -7.50 -14.05 -6.77
CA ALA A 86 -7.92 -14.67 -8.03
C ALA A 86 -8.47 -16.08 -7.84
N GLN A 87 -7.96 -16.83 -6.86
CA GLN A 87 -8.38 -18.21 -6.60
C GLN A 87 -9.62 -18.30 -5.69
N GLN A 88 -9.72 -17.45 -4.69
CA GLN A 88 -10.72 -17.60 -3.62
C GLN A 88 -11.95 -16.72 -3.79
N VAL A 89 -11.80 -15.49 -4.27
CA VAL A 89 -12.95 -14.58 -4.44
C VAL A 89 -13.98 -15.13 -5.42
N PRO A 90 -13.61 -15.68 -6.61
CA PRO A 90 -14.58 -16.29 -7.51
C PRO A 90 -15.36 -17.46 -6.89
N LYS A 91 -14.71 -18.27 -6.04
CA LYS A 91 -15.38 -19.39 -5.35
C LYS A 91 -16.46 -18.90 -4.39
N LEU A 92 -16.18 -17.81 -3.67
CA LEU A 92 -17.16 -17.21 -2.74
C LEU A 92 -18.34 -16.56 -3.48
N LEU A 93 -18.10 -16.05 -4.70
CA LEU A 93 -19.10 -15.37 -5.53
C LEU A 93 -19.71 -16.26 -6.62
N ALA A 94 -19.38 -17.56 -6.68
CA ALA A 94 -19.81 -18.47 -7.73
C ALA A 94 -21.34 -18.61 -7.80
N GLY A 95 -21.90 -18.75 -9.02
CA GLY A 95 -23.31 -19.02 -9.24
C GLY A 95 -24.27 -17.87 -8.93
N LEU A 96 -23.76 -16.64 -8.70
CA LEU A 96 -24.60 -15.48 -8.36
C LEU A 96 -25.07 -14.68 -9.59
N GLY A 97 -24.87 -15.23 -10.79
CA GLY A 97 -25.35 -14.63 -12.05
C GLY A 97 -24.61 -13.38 -12.52
N THR A 98 -23.44 -13.10 -11.95
CA THR A 98 -22.58 -12.00 -12.37
C THR A 98 -21.17 -12.50 -12.67
N THR A 99 -20.70 -12.29 -13.90
CA THR A 99 -19.30 -12.45 -14.22
C THR A 99 -18.56 -11.20 -13.71
N ILE A 100 -17.73 -11.37 -12.67
CA ILE A 100 -16.97 -10.27 -12.09
C ILE A 100 -15.51 -10.41 -12.56
N ASP A 101 -15.04 -9.46 -13.37
CA ASP A 101 -13.63 -9.34 -13.62
C ASP A 101 -12.98 -8.68 -12.38
N LEU A 102 -12.18 -9.48 -11.67
CA LEU A 102 -11.50 -9.02 -10.46
C LEU A 102 -10.46 -7.95 -10.78
N SER A 103 -9.91 -7.93 -12.01
CA SER A 103 -8.97 -6.89 -12.43
C SER A 103 -9.62 -5.51 -12.45
N ASP A 104 -10.94 -5.45 -12.64
CA ASP A 104 -11.73 -4.21 -12.59
C ASP A 104 -12.13 -3.80 -11.17
N LYS A 105 -11.96 -4.69 -10.19
CA LYS A 105 -12.36 -4.42 -8.81
C LYS A 105 -11.21 -4.12 -7.89
N ILE A 106 -10.03 -4.67 -8.17
CA ILE A 106 -8.91 -4.64 -7.25
C ILE A 106 -7.63 -4.29 -7.99
N PHE A 107 -6.88 -3.34 -7.44
CA PHE A 107 -5.52 -3.04 -7.84
C PHE A 107 -4.57 -3.45 -6.72
N VAL A 108 -3.76 -4.47 -6.96
CA VAL A 108 -2.79 -4.99 -5.98
C VAL A 108 -1.39 -4.61 -6.41
N SER A 109 -0.61 -4.01 -5.51
CA SER A 109 0.79 -3.64 -5.76
C SER A 109 1.58 -3.58 -4.46
N ASN A 110 2.92 -3.51 -4.57
CA ASN A 110 3.73 -2.97 -3.49
C ASN A 110 3.85 -1.44 -3.65
N TYR A 111 4.38 -0.74 -2.63
CA TYR A 111 4.49 0.72 -2.64
C TYR A 111 5.29 1.26 -3.84
N HIS A 112 6.43 0.66 -4.16
CA HIS A 112 7.26 1.06 -5.30
C HIS A 112 6.55 0.84 -6.64
N GLY A 113 5.90 -0.31 -6.83
CA GLY A 113 5.15 -0.61 -8.04
C GLY A 113 3.98 0.34 -8.26
N PHE A 114 3.26 0.70 -7.18
CA PHE A 114 2.19 1.68 -7.25
C PHE A 114 2.73 3.08 -7.59
N SER A 115 3.80 3.51 -6.93
CA SER A 115 4.46 4.79 -7.21
C SER A 115 5.01 4.86 -8.66
N ARG A 116 5.63 3.77 -9.17
CA ARG A 116 6.04 3.67 -10.57
C ARG A 116 4.87 3.84 -11.54
N ASN A 117 3.72 3.23 -11.25
CA ASN A 117 2.53 3.41 -12.10
C ASN A 117 2.05 4.86 -12.14
N ILE A 118 2.10 5.58 -11.01
CA ILE A 118 1.78 7.02 -10.96
C ILE A 118 2.78 7.80 -11.81
N LEU A 119 4.07 7.58 -11.60
CA LEU A 119 5.14 8.29 -12.30
C LEU A 119 5.15 7.97 -13.80
N LYS A 120 4.94 6.72 -14.19
CA LYS A 120 4.83 6.33 -15.61
C LYS A 120 3.72 7.09 -16.31
N LYS A 121 2.59 7.30 -15.64
CA LYS A 121 1.41 7.93 -16.23
C LYS A 121 1.47 9.46 -16.23
N TYR A 122 2.00 10.05 -15.17
CA TYR A 122 1.95 11.48 -14.94
C TYR A 122 3.30 12.15 -14.69
N GLY A 123 4.38 11.35 -14.60
CA GLY A 123 5.72 11.85 -14.24
C GLY A 123 6.30 12.84 -15.23
N TYR A 124 5.80 12.88 -16.48
CA TYR A 124 6.20 13.87 -17.48
C TYR A 124 5.96 15.32 -16.99
N LEU A 125 5.08 15.51 -15.99
CA LEU A 125 4.85 16.81 -15.35
C LEU A 125 6.03 17.25 -14.46
N ILE A 126 6.90 16.30 -14.07
CA ILE A 126 8.12 16.56 -13.29
C ILE A 126 9.33 16.52 -14.22
N HIS A 127 9.48 15.44 -14.98
CA HIS A 127 10.61 15.23 -15.90
C HIS A 127 10.24 14.20 -16.98
N SER A 128 10.61 14.50 -18.25
CA SER A 128 10.22 13.68 -19.42
C SER A 128 10.64 12.21 -19.32
N ASN A 129 11.84 11.92 -18.73
CA ASN A 129 12.34 10.57 -18.58
C ASN A 129 11.46 9.67 -17.69
N LEU A 130 10.65 10.23 -16.79
CA LEU A 130 9.76 9.46 -15.94
C LEU A 130 8.66 8.72 -16.72
N SER A 131 8.33 9.15 -17.95
CA SER A 131 7.43 8.38 -18.84
C SER A 131 8.01 6.99 -19.19
N SER A 132 9.32 6.84 -19.12
CA SER A 132 10.05 5.58 -19.38
C SER A 132 10.65 4.99 -18.10
N ILE A 133 10.06 5.22 -16.94
CA ILE A 133 10.59 4.82 -15.63
C ILE A 133 10.88 3.31 -15.53
N ASP A 134 10.19 2.47 -16.29
CA ASP A 134 10.41 1.01 -16.30
C ASP A 134 11.79 0.64 -16.87
N THR A 135 12.40 1.50 -17.68
CA THR A 135 13.72 1.29 -18.29
C THR A 135 14.83 2.05 -17.56
N MET A 136 14.50 2.81 -16.53
CA MET A 136 15.48 3.55 -15.74
C MET A 136 16.25 2.64 -14.79
N HIS A 137 17.53 2.93 -14.60
CA HIS A 137 18.35 2.23 -13.62
C HIS A 137 17.97 2.66 -12.20
N SER A 138 17.67 1.68 -11.33
CA SER A 138 17.29 1.97 -9.93
C SER A 138 18.48 1.74 -9.00
N ILE A 139 18.76 2.73 -8.15
CA ILE A 139 19.92 2.72 -7.23
C ILE A 139 19.49 2.86 -5.76
N ASP A 140 20.37 2.40 -4.87
CA ASP A 140 20.34 2.75 -3.45
C ASP A 140 21.18 4.02 -3.25
N ASP A 141 20.52 5.14 -3.05
CA ASP A 141 21.13 6.46 -2.88
C ASP A 141 21.82 6.67 -1.52
N THR A 142 21.77 5.68 -0.63
CA THR A 142 22.56 5.71 0.62
C THR A 142 24.01 5.31 0.41
N ASN A 143 24.36 4.72 -0.73
CA ASN A 143 25.74 4.38 -1.08
C ASN A 143 26.37 5.52 -1.90
N ILE A 144 27.06 6.44 -1.23
CA ILE A 144 27.67 7.64 -1.80
C ILE A 144 28.64 7.29 -2.93
N GLN A 145 29.55 6.34 -2.71
CA GLN A 145 30.56 5.97 -3.70
C GLN A 145 29.90 5.41 -4.97
N SER A 146 29.00 4.46 -4.83
CA SER A 146 28.28 3.86 -5.96
C SER A 146 27.45 4.90 -6.71
N THR A 147 26.84 5.85 -6.01
CA THR A 147 26.04 6.92 -6.62
C THR A 147 26.93 7.87 -7.44
N GLN A 148 28.11 8.24 -6.94
CA GLN A 148 29.06 9.08 -7.68
C GLN A 148 29.69 8.38 -8.88
N GLU A 149 29.98 7.09 -8.78
CA GLU A 149 30.50 6.29 -9.90
C GLU A 149 29.49 6.18 -11.06
N LEU A 150 28.21 6.13 -10.74
CA LEU A 150 27.13 6.01 -11.75
C LEU A 150 26.73 7.35 -12.36
N ILE A 151 26.91 8.46 -11.65
CA ILE A 151 26.46 9.79 -12.08
C ILE A 151 27.67 10.69 -12.29
N THR A 152 28.09 10.80 -13.55
CA THR A 152 29.20 11.64 -13.93
C THR A 152 28.94 13.11 -13.59
N GLY A 153 29.83 13.70 -12.77
CA GLY A 153 29.74 15.11 -12.37
C GLY A 153 28.92 15.37 -11.11
N LEU A 154 28.33 14.34 -10.46
CA LEU A 154 27.65 14.52 -9.19
C LEU A 154 28.63 15.02 -8.12
N LEU A 155 28.29 16.15 -7.51
CA LEU A 155 29.11 16.71 -6.44
C LEU A 155 29.01 15.83 -5.18
N LEU A 156 30.09 15.72 -4.43
CA LEU A 156 30.13 14.97 -3.19
C LEU A 156 29.06 15.46 -2.20
N ALA A 157 28.86 16.77 -2.08
CA ALA A 157 27.84 17.34 -1.20
C ALA A 157 26.41 16.93 -1.55
N ASP A 158 26.10 16.76 -2.85
CA ASP A 158 24.80 16.32 -3.33
C ASP A 158 24.60 14.82 -3.08
N ALA A 159 25.64 14.01 -3.34
CA ALA A 159 25.63 12.59 -3.00
C ALA A 159 25.45 12.35 -1.49
N GLU A 160 26.16 13.13 -0.66
CA GLU A 160 25.97 13.10 0.80
C GLU A 160 24.56 13.52 1.23
N SER A 161 23.97 14.51 0.55
CA SER A 161 22.62 14.99 0.87
C SER A 161 21.55 13.93 0.52
N LEU A 162 21.70 13.24 -0.61
CA LEU A 162 20.87 12.09 -0.97
C LEU A 162 21.01 10.98 0.08
N ALA A 163 22.23 10.63 0.44
CA ALA A 163 22.52 9.57 1.42
C ALA A 163 21.96 9.91 2.81
N ARG A 164 22.12 11.15 3.28
CA ARG A 164 21.56 11.59 4.58
C ARG A 164 20.05 11.46 4.64
N PHE A 165 19.35 11.73 3.55
CA PHE A 165 17.89 11.52 3.50
C PHE A 165 17.54 10.04 3.62
N GLY A 166 18.23 9.16 2.90
CA GLY A 166 18.07 7.71 3.02
C GLY A 166 18.39 7.19 4.42
N ASP A 167 19.46 7.70 5.05
CA ASP A 167 19.82 7.33 6.41
C ASP A 167 18.81 7.87 7.45
N ALA A 168 18.23 9.05 7.22
CA ALA A 168 17.13 9.56 8.03
C ALA A 168 15.89 8.66 7.93
N LEU A 169 15.61 8.09 6.76
CA LEU A 169 14.56 7.08 6.59
C LEU A 169 14.86 5.82 7.40
N LYS A 170 16.12 5.32 7.35
CA LYS A 170 16.55 4.16 8.14
C LYS A 170 16.44 4.42 9.64
N ALA A 171 16.81 5.62 10.08
CA ALA A 171 16.73 6.06 11.48
C ALA A 171 15.32 6.48 11.90
N THR A 172 14.32 6.42 11.01
CA THR A 172 12.94 6.89 11.24
C THR A 172 12.86 8.34 11.76
N ASN A 173 13.81 9.19 11.35
CA ASN A 173 13.86 10.61 11.70
C ASN A 173 12.84 11.41 10.86
N THR A 174 11.58 11.37 11.28
CA THR A 174 10.47 12.01 10.55
C THR A 174 10.61 13.52 10.47
N THR A 175 11.25 14.18 11.44
CA THR A 175 11.51 15.62 11.42
C THR A 175 12.42 15.96 10.25
N TYR A 176 13.60 15.33 10.17
CA TYR A 176 14.54 15.53 9.07
C TYR A 176 13.92 15.23 7.71
N ILE A 177 13.19 14.11 7.61
CA ILE A 177 12.51 13.70 6.36
C ILE A 177 11.53 14.78 5.89
N ASN A 178 10.71 15.33 6.79
CA ASN A 178 9.74 16.37 6.44
C ASN A 178 10.41 17.70 6.03
N GLU A 179 11.44 18.11 6.75
CA GLU A 179 12.17 19.35 6.48
C GLU A 179 12.95 19.31 5.17
N HIS A 180 13.48 18.14 4.79
CA HIS A 180 14.34 17.98 3.61
C HIS A 180 13.67 17.29 2.43
N PHE A 181 12.38 17.00 2.50
CA PHE A 181 11.63 16.26 1.47
C PHE A 181 11.71 16.94 0.10
N ASP A 182 11.45 18.24 0.03
CA ASP A 182 11.45 18.98 -1.25
C ASP A 182 12.86 19.16 -1.81
N SER A 183 13.86 19.38 -0.95
CA SER A 183 15.28 19.45 -1.35
C SER A 183 15.74 18.10 -1.91
N TYR A 184 15.39 17.00 -1.26
CA TYR A 184 15.68 15.65 -1.73
C TYR A 184 15.04 15.39 -3.10
N CYS A 185 13.76 15.70 -3.28
CA CYS A 185 13.08 15.56 -4.56
C CYS A 185 13.77 16.40 -5.65
N SER A 186 14.20 17.63 -5.33
CA SER A 186 14.91 18.52 -6.26
C SER A 186 16.26 17.94 -6.70
N LEU A 187 17.02 17.34 -5.80
CA LEU A 187 18.27 16.65 -6.12
C LEU A 187 18.04 15.43 -7.01
N VAL A 188 17.05 14.60 -6.69
CA VAL A 188 16.68 13.45 -7.55
C VAL A 188 16.32 13.92 -8.95
N ILE A 189 15.57 15.01 -9.09
CA ILE A 189 15.14 15.54 -10.39
C ILE A 189 16.33 16.10 -11.17
N ALA A 190 17.21 16.89 -10.52
CA ALA A 190 18.29 17.58 -11.17
C ALA A 190 19.47 16.66 -11.52
N GLU A 191 19.82 15.74 -10.61
CA GLU A 191 21.06 14.98 -10.71
C GLU A 191 20.87 13.56 -11.23
N LEU A 192 19.76 12.88 -10.85
CA LEU A 192 19.58 11.48 -11.20
C LEU A 192 18.76 11.30 -12.51
N LEU A 193 17.64 11.99 -12.64
CA LEU A 193 16.73 11.76 -13.76
C LEU A 193 17.34 12.06 -15.15
N PRO A 194 18.22 13.07 -15.35
CA PRO A 194 18.85 13.29 -16.65
C PRO A 194 19.65 12.08 -17.14
N GLY A 195 20.33 11.37 -16.24
CA GLY A 195 21.05 10.12 -16.51
C GLY A 195 20.18 8.86 -16.64
N LYS A 196 18.86 9.00 -16.65
CA LYS A 196 17.91 7.87 -16.58
C LYS A 196 18.14 6.98 -15.37
N ILE A 197 18.53 7.58 -14.25
CA ILE A 197 18.73 6.94 -12.95
C ILE A 197 17.63 7.42 -12.01
N ILE A 198 17.18 6.56 -11.12
CA ILE A 198 16.22 6.90 -10.04
C ILE A 198 16.55 6.09 -8.80
N SER A 199 16.52 6.72 -7.63
CA SER A 199 16.70 5.97 -6.38
C SER A 199 15.41 5.27 -5.95
N TYR A 200 15.53 4.18 -5.17
CA TYR A 200 14.36 3.51 -4.60
C TYR A 200 13.52 4.47 -3.77
N ASN A 201 14.15 5.29 -2.93
CA ASN A 201 13.45 6.31 -2.15
C ASN A 201 12.83 7.39 -3.05
N GLY A 202 13.53 7.80 -4.10
CA GLY A 202 13.08 8.77 -5.10
C GLY A 202 11.82 8.36 -5.83
N ILE A 203 11.60 7.05 -6.08
CA ILE A 203 10.37 6.56 -6.70
C ILE A 203 9.14 6.92 -5.86
N ILE A 204 9.20 6.70 -4.55
CA ILE A 204 8.06 7.01 -3.67
C ILE A 204 7.97 8.51 -3.42
N ALA A 205 9.09 9.18 -3.16
CA ALA A 205 9.13 10.62 -2.90
C ALA A 205 8.59 11.44 -4.09
N LEU A 206 9.01 11.14 -5.32
CA LEU A 206 8.51 11.84 -6.51
C LEU A 206 7.03 11.55 -6.80
N ALA A 207 6.53 10.35 -6.48
CA ALA A 207 5.10 10.08 -6.57
C ALA A 207 4.30 10.91 -5.56
N ILE A 208 4.79 11.05 -4.32
CA ILE A 208 4.19 11.92 -3.30
C ILE A 208 4.21 13.37 -3.77
N LYS A 209 5.38 13.87 -4.22
CA LYS A 209 5.52 15.23 -4.75
C LYS A 209 4.55 15.49 -5.89
N LEU A 210 4.49 14.61 -6.87
CA LEU A 210 3.57 14.72 -8.01
C LEU A 210 2.11 14.84 -7.54
N LEU A 211 1.68 14.01 -6.61
CA LEU A 211 0.31 14.05 -6.10
C LEU A 211 0.02 15.31 -5.28
N ARG A 212 0.98 15.80 -4.50
CA ARG A 212 0.86 17.06 -3.74
C ARG A 212 0.76 18.27 -4.66
N ASP A 213 1.61 18.32 -5.67
CA ASP A 213 1.69 19.44 -6.61
C ASP A 213 0.53 19.46 -7.63
N ASN A 214 -0.20 18.32 -7.78
CA ASN A 214 -1.29 18.17 -8.74
C ASN A 214 -2.59 17.70 -8.07
N PRO A 215 -3.35 18.59 -7.42
CA PRO A 215 -4.57 18.23 -6.68
C PRO A 215 -5.63 17.53 -7.55
N THR A 216 -5.69 17.81 -8.84
CA THR A 216 -6.61 17.16 -9.79
C THR A 216 -6.30 15.68 -9.95
N ILE A 217 -5.00 15.31 -10.03
CA ILE A 217 -4.56 13.91 -10.10
C ILE A 217 -4.84 13.21 -8.77
N LEU A 218 -4.54 13.86 -7.66
CA LEU A 218 -4.86 13.32 -6.33
C LEU A 218 -6.37 13.08 -6.17
N ALA A 219 -7.20 14.04 -6.57
CA ALA A 219 -8.66 13.92 -6.53
C ALA A 219 -9.18 12.78 -7.44
N PHE A 220 -8.50 12.50 -8.57
CA PHE A 220 -8.81 11.33 -9.37
C PHE A 220 -8.58 10.05 -8.56
N TYR A 221 -7.42 9.88 -7.91
CA TYR A 221 -7.13 8.69 -7.10
C TYR A 221 -8.08 8.54 -5.92
N HIS A 222 -8.45 9.63 -5.25
CA HIS A 222 -9.45 9.65 -4.18
C HIS A 222 -10.82 9.15 -4.63
N ARG A 223 -11.24 9.47 -5.86
CA ARG A 223 -12.52 9.01 -6.44
C ARG A 223 -12.43 7.61 -6.99
N TYR A 224 -11.25 7.22 -7.51
CA TYR A 224 -11.03 5.94 -8.15
C TYR A 224 -10.89 4.80 -7.13
N PHE A 225 -10.16 5.03 -6.04
CA PHE A 225 -10.01 4.08 -4.96
C PHE A 225 -10.99 4.36 -3.82
N THR A 226 -12.10 3.62 -3.78
CA THR A 226 -13.11 3.74 -2.71
C THR A 226 -12.70 3.03 -1.43
N ALA A 227 -11.76 2.12 -1.53
CA ALA A 227 -11.21 1.38 -0.41
C ALA A 227 -9.70 1.20 -0.56
N MET A 228 -8.99 1.23 0.56
CA MET A 228 -7.58 0.92 0.67
C MET A 228 -7.39 -0.19 1.68
N LEU A 229 -6.62 -1.19 1.29
CA LEU A 229 -6.20 -2.29 2.14
C LEU A 229 -4.67 -2.30 2.16
N VAL A 230 -4.08 -2.34 3.35
CA VAL A 230 -2.62 -2.46 3.49
C VAL A 230 -2.31 -3.68 4.33
N ASP A 231 -1.58 -4.62 3.74
CA ASP A 231 -1.10 -5.83 4.42
C ASP A 231 0.34 -5.65 4.91
N GLU A 232 0.70 -6.35 5.98
CA GLU A 232 1.98 -6.21 6.69
C GLU A 232 2.30 -4.74 7.02
N TYR A 233 1.28 -4.03 7.52
CA TYR A 233 1.35 -2.58 7.71
C TYR A 233 2.43 -2.15 8.71
N GLN A 234 2.82 -3.02 9.65
CA GLN A 234 3.92 -2.78 10.59
C GLN A 234 5.28 -2.56 9.89
N ASP A 235 5.43 -2.99 8.63
CA ASP A 235 6.66 -2.86 7.85
C ASP A 235 6.72 -1.56 7.02
N THR A 236 5.76 -0.66 7.20
CA THR A 236 5.66 0.58 6.42
C THR A 236 6.66 1.63 6.92
N ASN A 237 7.52 2.13 6.02
CA ASN A 237 8.45 3.22 6.31
C ASN A 237 7.78 4.61 6.21
N ALA A 238 8.50 5.66 6.58
CA ALA A 238 7.96 7.01 6.65
C ALA A 238 7.43 7.53 5.29
N LEU A 239 8.11 7.28 4.17
CA LEU A 239 7.62 7.67 2.83
C LEU A 239 6.38 6.90 2.43
N SER A 240 6.37 5.59 2.66
CA SER A 240 5.19 4.75 2.37
C SER A 240 4.00 5.15 3.23
N PHE A 241 4.23 5.52 4.50
CA PHE A 241 3.20 6.07 5.37
C PHE A 241 2.63 7.39 4.83
N GLN A 242 3.50 8.33 4.42
CA GLN A 242 3.06 9.60 3.80
C GLN A 242 2.25 9.36 2.52
N LEU A 243 2.64 8.38 1.69
CA LEU A 243 1.88 8.01 0.50
C LEU A 243 0.48 7.48 0.86
N VAL A 244 0.39 6.57 1.84
CA VAL A 244 -0.89 6.04 2.34
C VAL A 244 -1.76 7.18 2.88
N GLU A 245 -1.20 8.05 3.72
CA GLU A 245 -1.90 9.20 4.31
C GLU A 245 -2.45 10.13 3.23
N LEU A 246 -1.65 10.43 2.19
CA LEU A 246 -2.04 11.30 1.08
C LEU A 246 -3.20 10.71 0.25
N LEU A 247 -3.24 9.39 0.09
CA LEU A 247 -4.28 8.69 -0.69
C LEU A 247 -5.60 8.49 0.08
N ILE A 248 -5.60 8.72 1.38
CA ILE A 248 -6.79 8.59 2.23
C ILE A 248 -7.54 9.91 2.30
N ASN A 249 -8.85 9.87 2.11
CA ASN A 249 -9.76 10.98 2.35
C ASN A 249 -10.93 10.58 3.28
N ALA A 250 -11.84 11.49 3.55
CA ALA A 250 -12.99 11.25 4.44
C ALA A 250 -13.88 10.06 4.00
N ASN A 251 -13.95 9.79 2.69
CA ASN A 251 -14.81 8.77 2.10
C ASN A 251 -14.08 7.44 1.85
N THR A 252 -12.76 7.39 2.01
CA THR A 252 -11.96 6.18 1.79
C THR A 252 -12.23 5.16 2.90
N ARG A 253 -12.61 3.93 2.53
CA ARG A 253 -12.63 2.80 3.46
C ARG A 253 -11.20 2.32 3.68
N ILE A 254 -10.82 2.10 4.93
CA ILE A 254 -9.45 1.73 5.30
C ILE A 254 -9.46 0.39 6.02
N ILE A 255 -8.61 -0.51 5.58
CA ILE A 255 -8.38 -1.81 6.23
C ILE A 255 -6.86 -1.97 6.34
N LEU A 256 -6.32 -1.78 7.53
CA LEU A 256 -4.91 -2.02 7.81
C LEU A 256 -4.78 -3.36 8.52
N LEU A 257 -3.85 -4.20 8.05
CA LEU A 257 -3.55 -5.49 8.65
C LEU A 257 -2.09 -5.49 9.09
N GLY A 258 -1.85 -5.83 10.34
CA GLY A 258 -0.50 -5.83 10.89
C GLY A 258 -0.34 -6.74 12.09
N ASP A 259 0.92 -6.89 12.51
CA ASP A 259 1.31 -7.66 13.68
C ASP A 259 2.25 -6.82 14.55
N SER A 260 1.76 -6.36 15.68
CA SER A 260 2.56 -5.53 16.61
C SER A 260 3.74 -6.30 17.25
N LEU A 261 3.68 -7.63 17.26
CA LEU A 261 4.70 -8.51 17.84
C LEU A 261 5.82 -8.85 16.84
N GLN A 262 5.55 -8.77 15.53
CA GLN A 262 6.54 -9.04 14.49
C GLN A 262 7.41 -7.83 14.13
N ARG A 263 7.88 -7.07 15.10
CA ARG A 263 8.87 -6.00 14.91
C ARG A 263 10.29 -6.54 14.64
N ILE A 264 10.43 -7.58 13.83
CA ILE A 264 11.71 -8.25 13.59
C ILE A 264 12.61 -7.43 12.64
N TYR A 265 12.06 -6.42 12.00
CA TYR A 265 12.73 -5.77 10.88
C TYR A 265 13.15 -4.31 11.17
N GLY A 266 14.02 -4.10 12.14
CA GLY A 266 14.77 -2.86 12.24
C GLY A 266 15.54 -2.50 10.95
N PHE A 267 15.74 -3.50 10.08
CA PHE A 267 16.35 -3.34 8.75
C PHE A 267 15.44 -2.67 7.71
N ILE A 268 14.12 -2.62 7.93
CA ILE A 268 13.16 -2.15 6.91
C ILE A 268 12.80 -0.67 7.13
N CYS A 269 13.41 0.01 8.10
CA CYS A 269 13.11 1.42 8.39
C CYS A 269 11.64 1.68 8.74
N ALA A 270 10.94 0.69 9.31
CA ALA A 270 9.53 0.78 9.66
C ALA A 270 9.30 1.81 10.78
N VAL A 271 8.24 2.60 10.66
CA VAL A 271 7.89 3.61 11.66
C VAL A 271 7.55 2.95 13.01
N PRO A 272 8.24 3.33 14.10
CA PRO A 272 7.93 2.79 15.43
C PRO A 272 6.47 3.09 15.83
N ASN A 273 5.82 2.12 16.48
CA ASN A 273 4.43 2.26 16.94
C ASN A 273 3.41 2.64 15.86
N LEU A 274 3.71 2.34 14.60
CA LEU A 274 2.89 2.76 13.46
C LEU A 274 1.42 2.35 13.60
N LEU A 275 1.14 1.13 14.08
CA LEU A 275 -0.24 0.66 14.27
C LEU A 275 -1.01 1.57 15.23
N SER A 276 -0.43 1.91 16.38
CA SER A 276 -1.08 2.80 17.36
C SER A 276 -1.19 4.25 16.87
N ILE A 277 -0.17 4.74 16.17
CA ILE A 277 -0.20 6.07 15.53
C ILE A 277 -1.35 6.13 14.52
N SER A 278 -1.48 5.12 13.68
CA SER A 278 -2.50 5.07 12.63
C SER A 278 -3.90 4.82 13.19
N GLU A 279 -4.03 4.05 14.28
CA GLU A 279 -5.30 3.86 14.99
C GLU A 279 -5.86 5.22 15.42
N ALA A 280 -5.04 6.06 16.06
CA ALA A 280 -5.44 7.39 16.49
C ALA A 280 -5.65 8.35 15.27
N ARG A 281 -4.69 8.37 14.34
CA ARG A 281 -4.67 9.29 13.19
C ARG A 281 -5.87 9.11 12.25
N PHE A 282 -6.25 7.86 11.99
CA PHE A 282 -7.33 7.52 11.07
C PHE A 282 -8.63 7.14 11.78
N SER A 283 -8.69 7.19 13.11
CA SER A 283 -9.85 6.78 13.92
C SER A 283 -10.30 5.35 13.57
N LEU A 284 -9.38 4.40 13.63
CA LEU A 284 -9.62 3.01 13.26
C LEU A 284 -10.31 2.23 14.37
N VAL A 285 -11.26 1.37 14.01
CA VAL A 285 -11.79 0.35 14.91
C VAL A 285 -10.81 -0.83 14.92
N LYS A 286 -10.18 -1.07 16.05
CA LYS A 286 -9.22 -2.17 16.22
C LYS A 286 -9.95 -3.48 16.48
N ILE A 287 -9.59 -4.52 15.74
CA ILE A 287 -10.04 -5.91 15.92
C ILE A 287 -8.81 -6.80 15.97
N THR A 288 -8.67 -7.58 17.05
CA THR A 288 -7.56 -8.52 17.22
C THR A 288 -8.03 -9.94 16.93
N LEU A 289 -7.32 -10.65 16.01
CA LEU A 289 -7.54 -12.06 15.76
C LEU A 289 -6.77 -12.87 16.82
N ASP A 290 -7.43 -13.82 17.48
CA ASP A 290 -6.93 -14.53 18.66
C ASP A 290 -6.75 -16.04 18.45
N LYS A 291 -7.16 -16.61 17.29
CA LYS A 291 -7.06 -18.04 17.01
C LYS A 291 -5.91 -18.34 16.05
N ASN A 292 -5.02 -19.24 16.45
CA ASN A 292 -3.92 -19.72 15.62
C ASN A 292 -4.35 -20.90 14.75
N TYR A 293 -4.18 -20.78 13.41
CA TYR A 293 -4.53 -21.81 12.42
C TYR A 293 -3.32 -22.62 11.92
N ARG A 294 -2.11 -22.28 12.38
CA ARG A 294 -0.89 -22.97 11.91
C ARG A 294 -0.63 -24.25 12.68
N PHE A 295 -1.14 -24.36 13.90
CA PHE A 295 -0.94 -25.48 14.82
C PHE A 295 -2.27 -26.13 15.25
N ALA A 296 -3.37 -25.84 14.55
CA ALA A 296 -4.68 -26.41 14.80
C ALA A 296 -4.93 -27.64 13.92
#